data_ed39ad779c913c0a2d967a877b951845
#
_entry.id   ed39ad779c913c0a2d967a877b951845
#
_cell.length_a   1.000
_cell.length_b   1.000
_cell.length_c   1.000
_cell.angle_alpha   90.00
_cell.angle_beta   90.00
_cell.angle_gamma   90.00
#
_symmetry.space_group_name_H-M   'P 1'
#
loop_
_entity.id
_entity.type
_entity.pdbx_description
1 polymer ?
#
loop_
_entity_poly.entity_id
_entity_poly.type
_entity_poly.pdbx_seq_one_letter_code
_entity_poly.pdbx_strand_id
1 'polypeptide(L)'
;MSANRNADNRRVLFRLLAVAGLMFGFGYAMVPMYQKFCEVTGINNLLNPDDALRNSQVDTSRKVTVEFDANLHGLPWSFKPGQTSVSVHPGELVHVVYRVSNTRNHPVTGQAIPSDGPQLAAAHFRKMECFCFARQTLGPGESREMPVVFSIDPALPKEVNTITLSYTFFEVAGAVAEPAPQQRRPGA
;
A
#
# COMPACT_ATOMS: atom_id res chain seq x y z
N MET A 1 -10.36 -11.57 -66.45
CA MET A 1 -9.44 -10.88 -65.50
C MET A 1 -9.90 -10.94 -64.02
N SER A 2 -11.04 -11.51 -63.64
CA SER A 2 -11.56 -11.51 -62.27
C SER A 2 -11.08 -12.68 -61.38
N ALA A 3 -10.68 -13.81 -61.94
CA ALA A 3 -10.30 -15.01 -61.19
C ALA A 3 -8.96 -14.86 -60.42
N ASN A 4 -8.05 -14.06 -60.92
CA ASN A 4 -6.73 -13.87 -60.29
C ASN A 4 -6.81 -12.97 -59.04
N ARG A 5 -7.71 -11.99 -59.03
CA ARG A 5 -7.90 -11.09 -57.85
C ARG A 5 -8.44 -11.81 -56.62
N ASN A 6 -9.29 -12.82 -56.80
CA ASN A 6 -9.84 -13.60 -55.68
C ASN A 6 -8.77 -14.53 -55.07
N ALA A 7 -7.85 -15.05 -55.85
CA ALA A 7 -6.74 -15.85 -55.35
C ALA A 7 -5.72 -15.02 -54.57
N ASP A 8 -5.42 -13.81 -55.06
CA ASP A 8 -4.52 -12.89 -54.39
C ASP A 8 -5.14 -12.32 -53.08
N ASN A 9 -6.43 -11.96 -53.13
CA ASN A 9 -7.16 -11.54 -51.94
C ASN A 9 -7.19 -12.63 -50.86
N ARG A 10 -7.36 -13.88 -51.24
CA ARG A 10 -7.35 -15.02 -50.31
C ARG A 10 -5.97 -15.23 -49.70
N ARG A 11 -4.89 -15.04 -50.43
CA ARG A 11 -3.53 -15.11 -49.91
C ARG A 11 -3.24 -13.97 -48.91
N VAL A 12 -3.68 -12.76 -49.26
CA VAL A 12 -3.54 -11.61 -48.35
C VAL A 12 -4.36 -11.83 -47.08
N LEU A 13 -5.61 -12.30 -47.20
CA LEU A 13 -6.46 -12.64 -46.05
C LEU A 13 -5.81 -13.68 -45.12
N PHE A 14 -5.26 -14.77 -45.69
CA PHE A 14 -4.56 -15.78 -44.88
C PHE A 14 -3.31 -15.24 -44.19
N ARG A 15 -2.56 -14.35 -44.84
CA ARG A 15 -1.40 -13.70 -44.21
C ARG A 15 -1.83 -12.78 -43.07
N LEU A 16 -2.89 -12.00 -43.22
CA LEU A 16 -3.43 -11.14 -42.19
C LEU A 16 -3.96 -11.95 -41.01
N LEU A 17 -4.68 -13.04 -41.26
CA LEU A 17 -5.16 -13.95 -40.23
C LEU A 17 -4.00 -14.62 -39.47
N ALA A 18 -2.95 -15.02 -40.18
CA ALA A 18 -1.77 -15.62 -39.57
C ALA A 18 -1.03 -14.61 -38.67
N VAL A 19 -0.88 -13.37 -39.13
CA VAL A 19 -0.26 -12.28 -38.32
C VAL A 19 -1.14 -11.95 -37.11
N ALA A 20 -2.44 -11.83 -37.28
CA ALA A 20 -3.37 -11.59 -36.20
C ALA A 20 -3.31 -12.72 -35.14
N GLY A 21 -3.35 -14.00 -35.61
CA GLY A 21 -3.23 -15.15 -34.71
C GLY A 21 -1.89 -15.20 -33.96
N LEU A 22 -0.80 -14.83 -34.62
CA LEU A 22 0.52 -14.76 -33.99
C LEU A 22 0.61 -13.65 -32.95
N MET A 23 0.02 -12.49 -33.20
CA MET A 23 -0.06 -11.39 -32.24
C MET A 23 -0.93 -11.74 -31.02
N PHE A 24 -2.06 -12.39 -31.25
CA PHE A 24 -2.91 -12.88 -30.14
C PHE A 24 -2.20 -13.96 -29.33
N GLY A 25 -1.54 -14.91 -29.98
CA GLY A 25 -0.75 -15.96 -29.32
C GLY A 25 0.40 -15.38 -28.51
N PHE A 26 1.08 -14.39 -29.04
CA PHE A 26 2.15 -13.66 -28.32
C PHE A 26 1.60 -12.93 -27.08
N GLY A 27 0.50 -12.19 -27.24
CA GLY A 27 -0.13 -11.50 -26.09
C GLY A 27 -0.56 -12.48 -24.99
N TYR A 28 -1.14 -13.61 -25.37
CA TYR A 28 -1.53 -14.64 -24.40
C TYR A 28 -0.32 -15.32 -23.71
N ALA A 29 0.77 -15.54 -24.45
CA ALA A 29 1.98 -16.14 -23.90
C ALA A 29 2.75 -15.18 -22.96
N MET A 30 2.60 -13.85 -23.15
CA MET A 30 3.24 -12.86 -22.29
C MET A 30 2.69 -12.88 -20.87
N VAL A 31 1.41 -13.22 -20.66
CA VAL A 31 0.79 -13.25 -19.33
C VAL A 31 1.47 -14.24 -18.39
N PRO A 32 1.59 -15.55 -18.74
CA PRO A 32 2.26 -16.50 -17.84
C PRO A 32 3.76 -16.23 -17.70
N MET A 33 4.40 -15.71 -18.73
CA MET A 33 5.82 -15.35 -18.67
C MET A 33 6.05 -14.18 -17.72
N TYR A 34 5.20 -13.16 -17.77
CA TYR A 34 5.25 -12.02 -16.84
C TYR A 34 5.00 -12.47 -15.39
N GLN A 35 4.02 -13.36 -15.17
CA GLN A 35 3.75 -13.91 -13.84
C GLN A 35 4.98 -14.64 -13.26
N LYS A 36 5.62 -15.50 -14.08
CA LYS A 36 6.86 -16.19 -13.67
C LYS A 36 8.02 -15.24 -13.43
N PHE A 37 8.16 -14.22 -14.25
CA PHE A 37 9.17 -13.19 -14.06
C PHE A 37 8.95 -12.43 -12.74
N CYS A 38 7.73 -12.02 -12.45
CA CYS A 38 7.39 -11.36 -11.19
C CYS A 38 7.58 -12.27 -9.96
N GLU A 39 7.27 -13.58 -10.10
CA GLU A 39 7.49 -14.56 -9.03
C GLU A 39 8.98 -14.72 -8.71
N VAL A 40 9.84 -14.81 -9.73
CA VAL A 40 11.30 -14.95 -9.55
C VAL A 40 11.96 -13.66 -9.05
N THR A 41 11.48 -12.50 -9.49
CA THR A 41 12.00 -11.19 -9.08
C THR A 41 11.40 -10.67 -7.78
N GLY A 42 10.40 -11.35 -7.22
CA GLY A 42 9.76 -10.96 -5.95
C GLY A 42 8.90 -9.69 -6.00
N ILE A 43 8.69 -9.10 -7.17
CA ILE A 43 7.92 -7.86 -7.34
C ILE A 43 6.42 -8.06 -7.07
N ASN A 44 5.94 -9.30 -7.13
CA ASN A 44 4.50 -9.61 -7.06
C ASN A 44 3.94 -9.68 -5.63
N ASN A 45 4.77 -9.63 -4.59
CA ASN A 45 4.30 -9.67 -3.20
C ASN A 45 3.56 -8.39 -2.75
N LEU A 46 3.61 -7.33 -3.56
CA LEU A 46 2.92 -6.07 -3.26
C LEU A 46 1.45 -6.04 -3.70
N LEU A 47 0.99 -7.01 -4.51
CA LEU A 47 -0.33 -6.97 -5.14
C LEU A 47 -1.29 -8.11 -4.72
N ASN A 48 -0.86 -9.05 -3.89
CA ASN A 48 -1.71 -10.14 -3.41
C ASN A 48 -2.24 -9.87 -1.99
N PRO A 49 -3.46 -9.32 -1.84
CA PRO A 49 -4.09 -9.17 -0.52
C PRO A 49 -4.42 -10.52 0.14
N ASP A 50 -4.52 -11.60 -0.63
CA ASP A 50 -4.88 -12.93 -0.12
C ASP A 50 -3.75 -13.66 0.64
N ASP A 51 -2.49 -13.31 0.41
CA ASP A 51 -1.37 -13.86 1.18
C ASP A 51 -1.31 -13.29 2.61
N ALA A 52 -1.92 -12.16 2.85
CA ALA A 52 -1.98 -11.54 4.18
C ALA A 52 -2.80 -12.39 5.19
N LEU A 53 -3.71 -13.24 4.69
CA LEU A 53 -4.58 -14.08 5.53
C LEU A 53 -4.03 -15.51 5.76
N ARG A 54 -2.96 -15.91 5.06
CA ARG A 54 -2.48 -17.29 5.09
C ARG A 54 -1.40 -17.60 6.10
N ASN A 55 -0.79 -16.61 6.73
CA ASN A 55 0.32 -16.85 7.66
C ASN A 55 0.02 -16.33 9.06
N SER A 56 -0.89 -16.99 9.75
CA SER A 56 -1.27 -16.70 11.14
C SER A 56 -0.36 -17.40 12.17
N GLN A 57 0.79 -17.92 11.78
CA GLN A 57 1.74 -18.50 12.71
C GLN A 57 2.64 -17.40 13.27
N VAL A 58 2.34 -17.01 14.52
CA VAL A 58 3.17 -16.07 15.28
C VAL A 58 4.49 -16.75 15.61
N ASP A 59 5.61 -16.18 15.18
CA ASP A 59 6.94 -16.64 15.56
C ASP A 59 7.30 -16.10 16.96
N THR A 60 6.98 -16.89 17.98
CA THR A 60 7.28 -16.55 19.37
C THR A 60 8.75 -16.71 19.75
N SER A 61 9.59 -17.24 18.86
CA SER A 61 11.01 -17.47 19.12
C SER A 61 11.83 -16.19 19.22
N ARG A 62 11.34 -15.09 18.61
CA ARG A 62 12.03 -13.79 18.59
C ARG A 62 11.06 -12.62 18.73
N LYS A 63 11.61 -11.48 19.13
CA LYS A 63 10.90 -10.20 19.16
C LYS A 63 11.57 -9.21 18.22
N VAL A 64 10.75 -8.36 17.63
CA VAL A 64 11.18 -7.24 16.80
C VAL A 64 10.63 -5.98 17.44
N THR A 65 11.47 -4.97 17.60
CA THR A 65 11.06 -3.66 18.09
C THR A 65 10.58 -2.80 16.93
N VAL A 66 9.37 -2.27 17.02
CA VAL A 66 8.86 -1.29 16.05
C VAL A 66 8.87 0.07 16.72
N GLU A 67 9.59 1.00 16.15
CA GLU A 67 9.65 2.40 16.57
C GLU A 67 8.71 3.25 15.73
N PHE A 68 8.01 4.17 16.37
CA PHE A 68 7.03 5.03 15.73
C PHE A 68 7.49 6.46 15.73
N ASP A 69 7.56 7.04 14.53
CA ASP A 69 7.94 8.43 14.33
C ASP A 69 6.82 9.22 13.66
N ALA A 70 6.71 10.50 14.00
CA ALA A 70 5.64 11.38 13.57
C ALA A 70 6.21 12.75 13.23
N ASN A 71 6.18 13.10 11.95
CA ASN A 71 6.75 14.31 11.41
C ASN A 71 5.68 15.20 10.75
N LEU A 72 5.94 16.50 10.77
CA LEU A 72 5.10 17.52 10.13
C LEU A 72 5.96 18.36 9.18
N HIS A 73 5.46 18.59 7.99
CA HIS A 73 6.08 19.49 7.04
C HIS A 73 5.11 20.57 6.57
N GLY A 74 5.34 21.80 7.03
CA GLY A 74 4.52 22.97 6.68
C GLY A 74 3.14 23.04 7.35
N LEU A 75 2.73 22.01 8.10
CA LEU A 75 1.42 21.94 8.76
C LEU A 75 1.44 22.51 10.19
N PRO A 76 0.51 23.38 10.54
CA PRO A 76 0.33 23.87 11.89
C PRO A 76 -0.49 22.90 12.74
N TRP A 77 -0.09 21.63 12.76
CA TRP A 77 -0.74 20.56 13.53
C TRP A 77 0.16 20.09 14.66
N SER A 78 -0.42 19.41 15.62
CA SER A 78 0.32 18.55 16.55
C SER A 78 0.08 17.10 16.12
N PHE A 79 1.13 16.36 15.88
CA PHE A 79 1.04 14.97 15.45
C PHE A 79 2.00 14.13 16.29
N LYS A 80 1.47 13.11 16.98
CA LYS A 80 2.25 12.28 17.90
C LYS A 80 1.74 10.84 17.87
N PRO A 81 2.63 9.84 17.94
CA PRO A 81 2.22 8.47 18.19
C PRO A 81 1.74 8.31 19.63
N GLY A 82 0.81 7.41 19.87
CA GLY A 82 0.33 7.08 21.23
C GLY A 82 1.39 6.36 22.07
N GLN A 83 2.33 5.69 21.40
CA GLN A 83 3.52 5.05 21.98
C GLN A 83 4.69 5.22 21.02
N THR A 84 5.89 5.35 21.55
CA THR A 84 7.10 5.58 20.74
C THR A 84 7.70 4.29 20.18
N SER A 85 7.46 3.17 20.81
CA SER A 85 7.92 1.86 20.35
C SER A 85 7.06 0.74 20.94
N VAL A 86 7.06 -0.40 20.27
CA VAL A 86 6.45 -1.64 20.74
C VAL A 86 7.33 -2.83 20.36
N SER A 87 7.41 -3.82 21.24
CA SER A 87 8.11 -5.08 20.95
C SER A 87 7.10 -6.15 20.65
N VAL A 88 7.15 -6.71 19.45
CA VAL A 88 6.15 -7.63 18.90
C VAL A 88 6.78 -8.88 18.34
N HIS A 89 6.02 -9.95 18.25
CA HIS A 89 6.43 -11.17 17.57
C HIS A 89 6.08 -11.09 16.07
N PRO A 90 6.95 -11.56 15.16
CA PRO A 90 6.58 -11.69 13.76
C PRO A 90 5.32 -12.55 13.59
N GLY A 91 4.38 -12.12 12.74
CA GLY A 91 3.06 -12.72 12.59
C GLY A 91 1.98 -12.14 13.52
N GLU A 92 2.35 -11.35 14.53
CA GLU A 92 1.42 -10.71 15.43
C GLU A 92 0.74 -9.51 14.78
N LEU A 93 -0.57 -9.35 15.03
CA LEU A 93 -1.33 -8.19 14.60
C LEU A 93 -1.22 -7.08 15.65
N VAL A 94 -0.71 -5.93 15.23
CA VAL A 94 -0.41 -4.81 16.13
C VAL A 94 -1.28 -3.62 15.80
N HIS A 95 -1.88 -3.04 16.84
CA HIS A 95 -2.71 -1.83 16.75
C HIS A 95 -1.99 -0.66 17.43
N VAL A 96 -1.79 0.41 16.70
CA VAL A 96 -1.20 1.65 17.19
C VAL A 96 -2.08 2.83 16.82
N VAL A 97 -2.21 3.78 17.71
CA VAL A 97 -3.00 4.99 17.50
C VAL A 97 -2.09 6.20 17.47
N TYR A 98 -2.20 6.98 16.40
CA TYR A 98 -1.60 8.30 16.32
C TYR A 98 -2.65 9.35 16.67
N ARG A 99 -2.22 10.40 17.35
CA ARG A 99 -3.06 11.57 17.67
C ARG A 99 -2.63 12.75 16.84
N VAL A 100 -3.58 13.38 16.19
CA VAL A 100 -3.37 14.59 15.42
C VAL A 100 -4.33 15.66 15.91
N SER A 101 -3.88 16.92 15.97
CA SER A 101 -4.73 18.06 16.30
C SER A 101 -4.33 19.28 15.48
N ASN A 102 -5.34 19.99 14.97
CA ASN A 102 -5.16 21.28 14.28
C ASN A 102 -5.04 22.40 15.32
N THR A 103 -3.93 23.12 15.30
CA THR A 103 -3.70 24.24 16.24
C THR A 103 -4.17 25.58 15.69
N ARG A 104 -4.73 25.63 14.48
CA ARG A 104 -5.25 26.84 13.84
C ARG A 104 -6.73 27.04 14.11
N ASN A 105 -7.18 28.28 13.90
CA ASN A 105 -8.59 28.70 13.98
C ASN A 105 -9.36 28.56 12.66
N HIS A 106 -8.80 27.87 11.68
CA HIS A 106 -9.42 27.57 10.38
C HIS A 106 -9.13 26.12 9.98
N PRO A 107 -9.96 25.53 9.10
CA PRO A 107 -9.73 24.17 8.63
C PRO A 107 -8.42 24.09 7.84
N VAL A 108 -7.66 23.02 8.06
CA VAL A 108 -6.42 22.73 7.34
C VAL A 108 -6.46 21.28 6.84
N THR A 109 -6.04 21.08 5.60
CA THR A 109 -5.97 19.75 4.97
C THR A 109 -4.53 19.30 4.85
N GLY A 110 -4.29 18.08 5.31
CA GLY A 110 -3.00 17.43 5.22
C GLY A 110 -3.10 16.02 4.66
N GLN A 111 -1.99 15.51 4.14
CA GLN A 111 -1.85 14.13 3.69
C GLN A 111 -0.61 13.52 4.32
N ALA A 112 -0.75 12.31 4.86
CA ALA A 112 0.36 11.57 5.44
C ALA A 112 1.06 10.73 4.36
N ILE A 113 2.39 10.70 4.42
CA ILE A 113 3.24 9.80 3.64
C ILE A 113 3.97 8.88 4.61
N PRO A 114 3.78 7.55 4.50
CA PRO A 114 4.51 6.59 5.30
C PRO A 114 5.92 6.34 4.77
N SER A 115 6.84 6.04 5.66
CA SER A 115 8.19 5.57 5.36
C SER A 115 8.56 4.47 6.34
N ASP A 116 9.07 3.38 5.83
CA ASP A 116 9.50 2.23 6.62
C ASP A 116 11.00 2.02 6.49
N GLY A 117 11.68 1.74 7.58
CA GLY A 117 13.11 1.43 7.59
C GLY A 117 13.45 0.28 8.52
N PRO A 118 14.49 -0.50 8.23
CA PRO A 118 15.36 -0.48 7.05
C PRO A 118 14.68 -1.07 5.80
N GLN A 119 15.27 -0.82 4.62
CA GLN A 119 14.70 -1.28 3.35
C GLN A 119 14.48 -2.80 3.29
N LEU A 120 15.32 -3.57 3.95
CA LEU A 120 15.17 -5.03 4.07
C LEU A 120 13.89 -5.43 4.82
N ALA A 121 13.39 -4.59 5.71
CA ALA A 121 12.16 -4.84 6.45
C ALA A 121 10.91 -4.44 5.67
N ALA A 122 11.01 -3.49 4.75
CA ALA A 122 9.86 -2.93 4.04
C ALA A 122 9.03 -3.98 3.29
N ALA A 123 9.69 -4.99 2.70
CA ALA A 123 9.02 -6.10 2.02
C ALA A 123 8.25 -7.05 2.97
N HIS A 124 8.61 -7.04 4.26
CA HIS A 124 8.04 -7.90 5.30
C HIS A 124 7.11 -7.16 6.25
N PHE A 125 6.91 -5.85 6.03
CA PHE A 125 6.05 -5.00 6.85
C PHE A 125 4.71 -4.79 6.15
N ARG A 126 3.64 -5.40 6.67
CA ARG A 126 2.30 -5.37 6.06
C ARG A 126 1.39 -4.43 6.83
N LYS A 127 1.01 -3.33 6.20
CA LYS A 127 0.03 -2.38 6.72
C LYS A 127 -1.36 -2.78 6.24
N MET A 128 -2.27 -3.10 7.17
CA MET A 128 -3.65 -3.49 6.86
C MET A 128 -4.59 -2.29 6.87
N GLU A 129 -4.40 -1.39 7.84
CA GLU A 129 -5.13 -0.14 7.93
C GLU A 129 -4.17 1.02 8.06
N CYS A 130 -4.41 2.08 7.30
CA CYS A 130 -3.59 3.28 7.31
C CYS A 130 -4.43 4.50 6.91
N PHE A 131 -4.32 5.56 7.68
CA PHE A 131 -4.90 6.86 7.36
C PHE A 131 -4.17 7.59 6.21
N CYS A 132 -3.06 7.07 5.74
CA CYS A 132 -2.21 7.67 4.70
C CYS A 132 -2.84 7.66 3.29
N PHE A 133 -3.86 6.82 3.06
CA PHE A 133 -4.50 6.73 1.75
C PHE A 133 -5.46 7.88 1.43
N ALA A 134 -5.92 8.61 2.45
CA ALA A 134 -6.88 9.70 2.29
C ALA A 134 -6.30 11.03 2.80
N ARG A 135 -6.74 12.11 2.17
CA ARG A 135 -6.50 13.46 2.70
C ARG A 135 -7.30 13.63 3.97
N GLN A 136 -6.68 14.25 4.97
CA GLN A 136 -7.30 14.52 6.25
C GLN A 136 -7.56 16.01 6.38
N THR A 137 -8.82 16.42 6.54
CA THR A 137 -9.17 17.80 6.86
C THR A 137 -9.59 17.86 8.32
N LEU A 138 -8.92 18.71 9.08
CA LEU A 138 -9.22 18.97 10.48
C LEU A 138 -9.76 20.39 10.63
N GLY A 139 -10.92 20.51 11.26
CA GLY A 139 -11.49 21.80 11.62
C GLY A 139 -10.65 22.56 12.65
N PRO A 140 -11.07 23.80 12.99
CA PRO A 140 -10.37 24.61 14.00
C PRO A 140 -10.30 23.91 15.35
N GLY A 141 -9.10 23.68 15.88
CA GLY A 141 -8.90 23.00 17.17
C GLY A 141 -9.34 21.53 17.21
N GLU A 142 -9.72 20.95 16.07
CA GLU A 142 -10.14 19.54 15.99
C GLU A 142 -8.97 18.61 16.31
N SER A 143 -9.25 17.61 17.12
CA SER A 143 -8.33 16.51 17.41
C SER A 143 -8.95 15.19 16.94
N ARG A 144 -8.11 14.33 16.33
CA ARG A 144 -8.54 13.03 15.82
C ARG A 144 -7.55 11.94 16.17
N GLU A 145 -8.05 10.76 16.47
CA GLU A 145 -7.26 9.55 16.61
C GLU A 145 -7.23 8.81 15.29
N MET A 146 -6.03 8.39 14.91
CA MET A 146 -5.76 7.70 13.62
C MET A 146 -5.17 6.33 13.92
N PRO A 147 -5.98 5.27 13.82
CA PRO A 147 -5.48 3.92 14.03
C PRO A 147 -4.63 3.47 12.84
N VAL A 148 -3.59 2.69 13.15
CA VAL A 148 -2.76 1.97 12.21
C VAL A 148 -2.71 0.53 12.66
N VAL A 149 -3.01 -0.39 11.74
CA VAL A 149 -2.95 -1.82 11.97
C VAL A 149 -1.92 -2.42 11.04
N PHE A 150 -0.98 -3.15 11.60
CA PHE A 150 0.09 -3.77 10.82
C PHE A 150 0.45 -5.15 11.37
N SER A 151 1.14 -5.93 10.56
CA SER A 151 1.77 -7.19 10.92
C SER A 151 3.16 -7.27 10.29
N ILE A 152 4.07 -7.96 10.96
CA ILE A 152 5.41 -8.26 10.46
C ILE A 152 5.42 -9.70 9.97
N ASP A 153 5.87 -9.92 8.73
CA ASP A 153 5.96 -11.28 8.17
C ASP A 153 6.97 -12.13 8.97
N PRO A 154 6.65 -13.35 9.36
CA PRO A 154 7.59 -14.28 10.00
C PRO A 154 8.86 -14.56 9.19
N ALA A 155 8.80 -14.39 7.85
CA ALA A 155 9.95 -14.52 6.95
C ALA A 155 10.93 -13.33 7.02
N LEU A 156 10.70 -12.34 7.92
CA LEU A 156 11.63 -11.22 8.11
C LEU A 156 13.05 -11.73 8.42
N PRO A 157 14.09 -11.23 7.74
CA PRO A 157 15.48 -11.60 7.99
C PRO A 157 15.86 -11.47 9.47
N LYS A 158 16.61 -12.43 9.99
CA LYS A 158 16.98 -12.51 11.41
C LYS A 158 17.86 -11.35 11.88
N GLU A 159 18.53 -10.71 10.96
CA GLU A 159 19.40 -9.55 11.22
C GLU A 159 18.60 -8.27 11.54
N VAL A 160 17.30 -8.24 11.16
CA VAL A 160 16.42 -7.10 11.42
C VAL A 160 15.77 -7.27 12.78
N ASN A 161 16.24 -6.51 13.75
CA ASN A 161 15.70 -6.49 15.13
C ASN A 161 14.87 -5.24 15.42
N THR A 162 15.02 -4.20 14.60
CA THR A 162 14.28 -2.93 14.77
C THR A 162 13.75 -2.47 13.43
N ILE A 163 12.49 -2.03 13.43
CA ILE A 163 11.81 -1.44 12.28
C ILE A 163 11.32 -0.07 12.70
N THR A 164 11.59 0.96 11.92
CA THR A 164 11.05 2.30 12.16
C THR A 164 9.92 2.57 11.20
N LEU A 165 8.74 2.88 11.73
CA LEU A 165 7.57 3.33 10.97
C LEU A 165 7.40 4.83 11.19
N SER A 166 7.74 5.61 10.18
CA SER A 166 7.63 7.06 10.20
C SER A 166 6.46 7.53 9.34
N TYR A 167 5.68 8.48 9.84
CA TYR A 167 4.68 9.20 9.09
C TYR A 167 5.02 10.67 9.03
N THR A 168 5.00 11.23 7.82
CA THR A 168 5.17 12.67 7.62
C THR A 168 3.91 13.26 7.00
N PHE A 169 3.29 14.21 7.68
CA PHE A 169 2.18 14.98 7.13
C PHE A 169 2.66 16.20 6.36
N PHE A 170 2.09 16.39 5.19
CA PHE A 170 2.31 17.55 4.31
C PHE A 170 1.02 18.34 4.17
N GLU A 171 1.12 19.67 4.12
CA GLU A 171 -0.02 20.51 3.80
C GLU A 171 -0.42 20.36 2.32
N VAL A 172 -1.71 20.19 2.09
CA VAL A 172 -2.28 20.15 0.74
C VAL A 172 -2.98 21.48 0.49
N ALA A 173 -2.28 22.40 -0.16
CA ALA A 173 -2.81 23.71 -0.51
C ALA A 173 -3.97 23.60 -1.52
N GLY A 174 -5.08 24.33 -1.29
CA GLY A 174 -6.21 24.41 -2.21
C GLY A 174 -7.18 23.22 -2.20
N ALA A 175 -7.07 22.32 -1.25
CA ALA A 175 -8.06 21.26 -1.08
C ALA A 175 -9.34 21.84 -0.46
N VAL A 176 -10.44 21.85 -1.24
CA VAL A 176 -11.80 22.05 -0.71
C VAL A 176 -12.06 20.85 0.20
N ALA A 177 -12.55 21.10 1.41
CA ALA A 177 -12.84 20.07 2.41
C ALA A 177 -13.76 18.98 1.81
N GLU A 178 -13.20 17.81 1.56
CA GLU A 178 -13.99 16.63 1.22
C GLU A 178 -14.59 16.10 2.54
N PRO A 179 -15.92 15.88 2.62
CA PRO A 179 -16.55 15.42 3.86
C PRO A 179 -15.94 14.07 4.27
N ALA A 180 -15.56 13.98 5.53
CA ALA A 180 -14.98 12.77 6.10
C ALA A 180 -15.91 11.56 5.83
N PRO A 181 -15.37 10.40 5.43
CA PRO A 181 -16.16 9.19 5.27
C PRO A 181 -16.86 8.88 6.59
N GLN A 182 -18.20 8.91 6.57
CA GLN A 182 -19.02 8.56 7.72
C GLN A 182 -18.71 7.10 8.10
N GLN A 183 -18.08 6.90 9.22
CA GLN A 183 -17.98 5.59 9.85
C GLN A 183 -19.42 5.11 10.08
N ARG A 184 -19.87 4.12 9.30
CA ARG A 184 -21.09 3.38 9.59
C ARG A 184 -20.93 2.78 10.98
N ARG A 185 -21.69 3.31 11.93
CA ARG A 185 -21.91 2.62 13.21
C ARG A 185 -22.51 1.26 12.89
N PRO A 186 -21.91 0.13 13.33
CA PRO A 186 -22.60 -1.14 13.27
C PRO A 186 -23.83 -1.06 14.14
N GLY A 187 -24.94 -1.52 13.59
CA GLY A 187 -26.32 -1.34 13.95
C GLY A 187 -26.70 -1.47 15.41
N ALA A 188 -27.71 -0.69 15.73
CA ALA A 188 -28.64 -0.96 16.81
C ALA A 188 -29.58 -2.11 16.39
#